data_493519054cc45912b3130737a2f72937
#
_entry.id   493519054cc45912b3130737a2f72937
#
_cell.length_a   1.000
_cell.length_b   1.000
_cell.length_c   1.000
_cell.angle_alpha   90.00
_cell.angle_beta   90.00
_cell.angle_gamma   90.00
#
_symmetry.space_group_name_H-M   'P 1'
#
loop_
_entity.id
_entity.type
_entity.pdbx_description
1 polymer ?
#
loop_
_entity_poly.entity_id
_entity_poly.type
_entity_poly.pdbx_seq_one_letter_code
_entity_poly.pdbx_strand_id
1 'polypeptide(L)'
;MSQLNPSEISSVLKEKIAGLDLSAERKNEGIVVSVSDGIVRIHGMGDVMYGEVIEFENGTKGMALNLEQDSVGAVVLGDYLEIIEGQKAVCTGKVLEVPVGEELLGRVVNTLGTPIDGKGEIKAEKSLPVEVVAPEIGRAHV
;
A
#
# COMPACT_ATOMS: atom_id res chain seq x y z
N MET A 1 44.95 -20.01 19.91
CA MET A 1 43.77 -20.47 19.09
C MET A 1 42.71 -20.94 20.05
N SER A 2 41.71 -20.13 20.26
CA SER A 2 40.54 -20.54 21.06
C SER A 2 39.66 -21.48 20.22
N GLN A 3 39.63 -22.75 20.59
CA GLN A 3 38.68 -23.67 20.05
C GLN A 3 37.29 -23.25 20.56
N LEU A 4 36.49 -22.71 19.67
CA LEU A 4 35.06 -22.45 19.93
C LEU A 4 34.36 -23.78 20.18
N ASN A 5 33.88 -23.96 21.39
CA ASN A 5 33.14 -25.16 21.79
C ASN A 5 31.82 -25.25 20.99
N PRO A 6 31.46 -26.41 20.43
CA PRO A 6 30.21 -26.57 19.67
C PRO A 6 28.96 -26.13 20.43
N SER A 7 28.98 -26.20 21.79
CA SER A 7 27.90 -25.74 22.65
C SER A 7 27.81 -24.21 22.72
N GLU A 8 28.92 -23.48 22.64
CA GLU A 8 28.92 -22.01 22.62
C GLU A 8 28.45 -21.46 21.29
N ILE A 9 28.82 -22.11 20.18
CA ILE A 9 28.30 -21.77 18.84
C ILE A 9 26.80 -21.98 18.77
N SER A 10 26.30 -23.05 19.35
CA SER A 10 24.86 -23.36 19.39
C SER A 10 24.07 -22.36 20.24
N SER A 11 24.62 -21.86 21.36
CA SER A 11 23.97 -20.86 22.20
C SER A 11 23.96 -19.48 21.52
N VAL A 12 25.06 -19.06 20.91
CA VAL A 12 25.16 -17.78 20.16
C VAL A 12 24.26 -17.78 18.93
N LEU A 13 24.12 -18.92 18.21
CA LEU A 13 23.18 -19.05 17.12
C LEU A 13 21.72 -18.99 17.59
N LYS A 14 21.40 -19.63 18.71
CA LYS A 14 20.06 -19.53 19.29
C LYS A 14 19.71 -18.13 19.76
N GLU A 15 20.65 -17.42 20.35
CA GLU A 15 20.47 -16.04 20.79
C GLU A 15 20.31 -15.07 19.60
N LYS A 16 21.09 -15.26 18.55
CA LYS A 16 20.93 -14.48 17.32
C LYS A 16 19.63 -14.82 16.57
N ILE A 17 19.20 -16.05 16.58
CA ILE A 17 17.91 -16.47 15.97
C ILE A 17 16.72 -15.96 16.78
N ALA A 18 16.82 -15.95 18.11
CA ALA A 18 15.78 -15.39 18.99
C ALA A 18 15.68 -13.86 18.95
N GLY A 19 16.79 -13.17 18.63
CA GLY A 19 16.82 -11.72 18.44
C GLY A 19 16.50 -11.25 17.02
N LEU A 20 16.35 -12.16 16.07
CA LEU A 20 15.88 -11.89 14.73
C LEU A 20 14.34 -12.01 14.73
N ASP A 21 13.69 -10.92 15.05
CA ASP A 21 12.24 -10.75 14.82
C ASP A 21 11.99 -10.62 13.32
N LEU A 22 12.16 -11.77 12.61
CA LEU A 22 12.16 -11.87 11.15
C LEU A 22 10.76 -11.96 10.55
N SER A 23 9.71 -11.90 11.36
CA SER A 23 8.42 -12.40 10.89
C SER A 23 7.36 -11.35 10.57
N ALA A 24 7.44 -10.14 11.05
CA ALA A 24 6.33 -9.20 10.90
C ALA A 24 6.58 -8.03 9.92
N GLU A 25 7.81 -7.54 9.82
CA GLU A 25 8.07 -6.33 9.04
C GLU A 25 8.37 -6.56 7.54
N ARG A 26 8.81 -7.75 7.15
CA ARG A 26 9.23 -8.02 5.76
C ARG A 26 8.11 -8.35 4.78
N LYS A 27 6.95 -8.70 5.26
CA LYS A 27 5.83 -9.09 4.38
C LYS A 27 5.11 -7.89 3.77
N ASN A 28 5.26 -6.73 4.37
CA ASN A 28 4.57 -5.51 3.99
C ASN A 28 5.42 -4.53 3.19
N GLU A 29 6.70 -4.84 2.97
CA GLU A 29 7.61 -4.01 2.20
C GLU A 29 7.98 -4.68 0.87
N GLY A 30 8.11 -3.87 -0.16
CA GLY A 30 8.57 -4.29 -1.48
C GLY A 30 9.51 -3.26 -2.09
N ILE A 31 10.09 -3.62 -3.22
CA ILE A 31 11.01 -2.77 -3.98
C ILE A 31 10.42 -2.56 -5.37
N VAL A 32 10.41 -1.31 -5.83
CA VAL A 32 10.00 -0.92 -7.17
C VAL A 32 10.98 -1.51 -8.19
N VAL A 33 10.47 -2.34 -9.09
CA VAL A 33 11.27 -2.99 -10.14
C VAL A 33 11.17 -2.25 -11.47
N SER A 34 10.00 -1.69 -11.76
CA SER A 34 9.78 -0.90 -12.98
C SER A 34 8.66 0.11 -12.80
N VAL A 35 8.78 1.21 -13.52
CA VAL A 35 7.75 2.26 -13.59
C VAL A 35 7.45 2.53 -15.05
N SER A 36 6.19 2.48 -15.45
CA SER A 36 5.75 2.76 -16.80
C SER A 36 4.34 3.35 -16.81
N ASP A 37 4.20 4.56 -17.34
CA ASP A 37 2.90 5.22 -17.58
C ASP A 37 1.96 5.23 -16.34
N GLY A 38 2.51 5.46 -15.15
CA GLY A 38 1.73 5.48 -13.91
C GLY A 38 1.42 4.09 -13.33
N ILE A 39 1.94 3.03 -13.94
CA ILE A 39 1.91 1.67 -13.39
C ILE A 39 3.29 1.33 -12.83
N VAL A 40 3.31 0.88 -11.60
CA VAL A 40 4.52 0.47 -10.90
C VAL A 40 4.47 -1.02 -10.63
N ARG A 41 5.53 -1.73 -10.97
CA ARG A 41 5.73 -3.13 -10.58
C ARG A 41 6.63 -3.18 -9.37
N ILE A 42 6.17 -3.87 -8.32
CA ILE A 42 6.85 -3.96 -7.04
C ILE A 42 7.14 -5.44 -6.78
N HIS A 43 8.36 -5.77 -6.42
CA HIS A 43 8.76 -7.12 -6.00
C HIS A 43 8.70 -7.23 -4.49
N GLY A 44 8.18 -8.33 -3.99
CA GLY A 44 7.86 -8.54 -2.58
C GLY A 44 6.37 -8.30 -2.30
N MET A 45 6.01 -7.93 -1.09
CA MET A 45 4.61 -7.70 -0.68
C MET A 45 3.71 -8.93 -0.80
N GLY A 46 4.13 -10.05 -0.21
CA GLY A 46 3.40 -11.32 -0.34
C GLY A 46 2.00 -11.35 0.26
N ASP A 47 1.68 -10.43 1.16
CA ASP A 47 0.40 -10.38 1.88
C ASP A 47 -0.48 -9.18 1.45
N VAL A 48 -0.13 -8.47 0.37
CA VAL A 48 -0.91 -7.34 -0.13
C VAL A 48 -2.27 -7.80 -0.65
N MET A 49 -3.31 -7.02 -0.37
CA MET A 49 -4.67 -7.27 -0.85
C MET A 49 -4.96 -6.46 -2.13
N TYR A 50 -5.86 -6.98 -2.95
CA TYR A 50 -6.39 -6.24 -4.08
C TYR A 50 -7.10 -4.94 -3.61
N GLY A 51 -6.80 -3.82 -4.25
CA GLY A 51 -7.35 -2.51 -3.86
C GLY A 51 -6.68 -1.87 -2.64
N GLU A 52 -5.63 -2.51 -2.09
CA GLU A 52 -4.89 -1.97 -0.95
C GLU A 52 -4.04 -0.76 -1.34
N VAL A 53 -3.97 0.21 -0.45
CA VAL A 53 -3.13 1.40 -0.61
C VAL A 53 -1.68 1.03 -0.33
N ILE A 54 -0.82 1.36 -1.28
CA ILE A 54 0.63 1.27 -1.18
C ILE A 54 1.19 2.68 -1.05
N GLU A 55 2.10 2.85 -0.11
CA GLU A 55 2.81 4.11 0.10
C GLU A 55 4.25 3.96 -0.35
N PHE A 56 4.70 4.86 -1.24
CA PHE A 56 6.07 4.91 -1.72
C PHE A 56 6.93 5.81 -0.82
N GLU A 57 8.23 5.61 -0.84
CA GLU A 57 9.19 6.33 0.01
C GLU A 57 9.12 7.86 -0.13
N ASN A 58 8.70 8.35 -1.29
CA ASN A 58 8.47 9.78 -1.55
C ASN A 58 7.13 10.32 -1.02
N GLY A 59 6.31 9.47 -0.36
CA GLY A 59 4.98 9.83 0.14
C GLY A 59 3.85 9.76 -0.89
N THR A 60 4.16 9.42 -2.15
CA THR A 60 3.13 9.16 -3.17
C THR A 60 2.37 7.89 -2.82
N LYS A 61 1.09 7.85 -3.14
CA LYS A 61 0.23 6.67 -2.90
C LYS A 61 -0.10 5.98 -4.20
N GLY A 62 -0.22 4.68 -4.12
CA GLY A 62 -0.70 3.82 -5.19
C GLY A 62 -1.75 2.85 -4.70
N MET A 63 -2.39 2.15 -5.61
CA MET A 63 -3.36 1.11 -5.32
C MET A 63 -2.95 -0.20 -5.99
N ALA A 64 -2.89 -1.28 -5.23
CA ALA A 64 -2.60 -2.61 -5.74
C ALA A 64 -3.75 -3.13 -6.62
N LEU A 65 -3.46 -3.46 -7.86
CA LEU A 65 -4.47 -3.97 -8.81
C LEU A 65 -4.16 -5.36 -9.32
N ASN A 66 -2.89 -5.67 -9.54
CA ASN A 66 -2.49 -6.96 -10.07
C ASN A 66 -1.58 -7.66 -9.08
N LEU A 67 -2.03 -8.82 -8.58
CA LEU A 67 -1.30 -9.63 -7.62
C LEU A 67 -0.76 -10.86 -8.34
N GLU A 68 0.55 -10.90 -8.54
CA GLU A 68 1.30 -12.03 -9.07
C GLU A 68 2.04 -12.73 -7.92
N GLN A 69 2.59 -13.90 -8.17
CA GLN A 69 3.22 -14.71 -7.14
C GLN A 69 4.38 -14.00 -6.43
N ASP A 70 5.20 -13.26 -7.17
CA ASP A 70 6.40 -12.59 -6.68
C ASP A 70 6.38 -11.08 -6.89
N SER A 71 5.35 -10.53 -7.51
CA SER A 71 5.25 -9.11 -7.83
C SER A 71 3.83 -8.56 -7.71
N VAL A 72 3.74 -7.28 -7.48
CA VAL A 72 2.50 -6.54 -7.39
C VAL A 72 2.51 -5.41 -8.41
N GLY A 73 1.47 -5.36 -9.23
CA GLY A 73 1.20 -4.23 -10.10
C GLY A 73 0.34 -3.21 -9.38
N ALA A 74 0.84 -1.99 -9.21
CA ALA A 74 0.12 -0.90 -8.59
C ALA A 74 -0.06 0.28 -9.55
N VAL A 75 -1.22 0.92 -9.48
CA VAL A 75 -1.47 2.20 -10.15
C VAL A 75 -1.14 3.34 -9.21
N VAL A 76 -0.39 4.32 -9.70
CA VAL A 76 -0.03 5.51 -8.90
C VAL A 76 -1.19 6.50 -8.87
N LEU A 77 -1.52 6.96 -7.68
CA LEU A 77 -2.61 7.92 -7.44
C LEU A 77 -2.02 9.34 -7.21
N GLY A 78 -1.24 9.82 -8.16
CA GLY A 78 -0.57 11.11 -8.06
C GLY A 78 0.53 11.25 -9.10
N ASP A 79 1.57 12.02 -8.76
CA ASP A 79 2.72 12.19 -9.64
C ASP A 79 3.61 10.95 -9.59
N TYR A 80 3.67 10.24 -10.70
CA TYR A 80 4.51 9.03 -10.83
C TYR A 80 5.95 9.35 -11.30
N LEU A 81 6.23 10.58 -11.72
CA LEU A 81 7.55 10.97 -12.21
C LEU A 81 8.63 10.96 -11.13
N GLU A 82 8.22 11.05 -9.87
CA GLU A 82 9.13 11.00 -8.72
C GLU A 82 9.40 9.58 -8.22
N ILE A 83 8.72 8.57 -8.76
CA ILE A 83 8.94 7.18 -8.40
C ILE A 83 10.03 6.60 -9.28
N ILE A 84 11.07 6.08 -8.65
CA ILE A 84 12.23 5.49 -9.32
C ILE A 84 12.38 4.01 -9.00
N GLU A 85 13.00 3.27 -9.90
CA GLU A 85 13.36 1.87 -9.67
C GLU A 85 14.33 1.73 -8.49
N GLY A 86 14.16 0.71 -7.68
CA GLY A 86 14.91 0.48 -6.45
C GLY A 86 14.35 1.16 -5.20
N GLN A 87 13.33 2.01 -5.34
CA GLN A 87 12.67 2.69 -4.23
C GLN A 87 11.82 1.71 -3.42
N LYS A 88 11.71 1.97 -2.12
CA LYS A 88 10.85 1.17 -1.25
C LYS A 88 9.38 1.55 -1.40
N ALA A 89 8.53 0.55 -1.26
CA ALA A 89 7.10 0.68 -1.18
C ALA A 89 6.57 -0.16 -0.01
N VAL A 90 5.56 0.34 0.68
CA VAL A 90 5.00 -0.29 1.88
C VAL A 90 3.48 -0.44 1.71
N CYS A 91 2.95 -1.63 2.00
CA CYS A 91 1.51 -1.81 2.08
C CYS A 91 0.98 -1.24 3.40
N THR A 92 -0.16 -0.55 3.33
CA THR A 92 -0.77 0.10 4.50
C THR A 92 -1.74 -0.79 5.27
N GLY A 93 -2.11 -1.96 4.73
CA GLY A 93 -3.13 -2.84 5.30
C GLY A 93 -4.56 -2.31 5.15
N LYS A 94 -4.77 -1.25 4.35
CA LYS A 94 -6.07 -0.61 4.16
C LYS A 94 -6.40 -0.53 2.68
N VAL A 95 -7.63 -0.90 2.33
CA VAL A 95 -8.14 -0.66 0.98
C VAL A 95 -8.35 0.83 0.73
N LEU A 96 -8.31 1.22 -0.54
CA LEU A 96 -8.51 2.63 -0.89
C LEU A 96 -9.94 3.07 -0.58
N GLU A 97 -10.04 4.05 0.30
CA GLU A 97 -11.29 4.69 0.68
C GLU A 97 -11.25 6.18 0.34
N VAL A 98 -12.42 6.73 0.06
CA VAL A 98 -12.60 8.17 -0.16
C VAL A 98 -13.61 8.73 0.82
N PRO A 99 -13.43 9.97 1.28
CA PRO A 99 -14.40 10.65 2.11
C PRO A 99 -15.71 10.84 1.33
N VAL A 100 -16.81 10.66 2.01
CA VAL A 100 -18.17 10.85 1.46
C VAL A 100 -19.03 11.64 2.44
N GLY A 101 -19.94 12.44 1.92
CA GLY A 101 -20.86 13.22 2.73
C GLY A 101 -21.32 14.50 2.02
N GLU A 102 -22.23 15.22 2.69
CA GLU A 102 -22.75 16.48 2.20
C GLU A 102 -21.70 17.59 2.18
N GLU A 103 -20.64 17.43 2.97
CA GLU A 103 -19.51 18.36 3.07
C GLU A 103 -18.70 18.46 1.76
N LEU A 104 -18.86 17.47 0.87
CA LEU A 104 -18.24 17.44 -0.46
C LEU A 104 -19.05 18.21 -1.51
N LEU A 105 -20.28 18.58 -1.22
CA LEU A 105 -21.12 19.32 -2.18
C LEU A 105 -20.51 20.68 -2.50
N GLY A 106 -20.33 20.96 -3.79
CA GLY A 106 -19.72 22.20 -4.27
C GLY A 106 -18.20 22.30 -4.04
N ARG A 107 -17.55 21.19 -3.71
CA ARG A 107 -16.09 21.07 -3.56
C ARG A 107 -15.48 20.32 -4.74
N VAL A 108 -14.21 20.62 -5.02
CA VAL A 108 -13.41 19.88 -6.00
C VAL A 108 -12.30 19.17 -5.24
N VAL A 109 -12.23 17.85 -5.43
CA VAL A 109 -11.26 16.97 -4.76
C VAL A 109 -10.50 16.14 -5.77
N ASN A 110 -9.32 15.69 -5.39
CA ASN A 110 -8.56 14.72 -6.16
C ASN A 110 -9.07 13.28 -5.90
N THR A 111 -8.42 12.29 -6.49
CA THR A 111 -8.75 10.86 -6.35
C THR A 111 -8.67 10.33 -4.92
N LEU A 112 -7.96 11.00 -4.04
CA LEU A 112 -7.82 10.66 -2.62
C LEU A 112 -8.79 11.42 -1.72
N GLY A 113 -9.68 12.24 -2.31
CA GLY A 113 -10.60 13.09 -1.55
C GLY A 113 -9.97 14.34 -0.96
N THR A 114 -8.73 14.65 -1.34
CA THR A 114 -8.07 15.89 -0.90
C THR A 114 -8.60 17.08 -1.69
N PRO A 115 -9.01 18.18 -1.04
CA PRO A 115 -9.52 19.36 -1.74
C PRO A 115 -8.43 20.03 -2.58
N ILE A 116 -8.78 20.36 -3.82
CA ILE A 116 -7.91 21.05 -4.77
C ILE A 116 -8.50 22.40 -5.24
N ASP A 117 -9.60 22.81 -4.63
CA ASP A 117 -10.34 24.03 -4.95
C ASP A 117 -9.90 25.28 -4.17
N GLY A 118 -8.90 25.16 -3.29
CA GLY A 118 -8.40 26.26 -2.46
C GLY A 118 -9.34 26.71 -1.34
N LYS A 119 -10.45 26.00 -1.08
CA LYS A 119 -11.44 26.36 -0.06
C LYS A 119 -11.19 25.75 1.32
N GLY A 120 -9.99 25.21 1.57
CA GLY A 120 -9.62 24.58 2.85
C GLY A 120 -10.01 23.11 2.99
N GLU A 121 -9.70 22.54 4.12
CA GLU A 121 -9.92 21.11 4.41
C GLU A 121 -11.40 20.73 4.45
N ILE A 122 -11.71 19.52 4.05
CA ILE A 122 -13.03 18.90 4.15
C ILE A 122 -13.00 17.95 5.34
N LYS A 123 -13.88 18.17 6.31
CA LYS A 123 -14.06 17.30 7.47
C LYS A 123 -15.21 16.33 7.21
N ALA A 124 -14.97 15.33 6.39
CA ALA A 124 -15.96 14.27 6.19
C ALA A 124 -15.97 13.31 7.40
N GLU A 125 -17.16 12.97 7.86
CA GLU A 125 -17.35 12.04 8.98
C GLU A 125 -17.32 10.58 8.54
N LYS A 126 -17.48 10.30 7.25
CA LYS A 126 -17.58 8.95 6.68
C LYS A 126 -16.63 8.79 5.51
N SER A 127 -16.10 7.58 5.36
CA SER A 127 -15.39 7.14 4.15
C SER A 127 -16.02 5.85 3.62
N LEU A 128 -15.92 5.66 2.32
CA LEU A 128 -16.35 4.44 1.65
C LEU A 128 -15.22 3.92 0.75
N PRO A 129 -15.11 2.59 0.58
CA PRO A 129 -14.20 2.00 -0.39
C PRO A 129 -14.50 2.51 -1.80
N VAL A 130 -13.45 2.72 -2.58
CA VAL A 130 -13.59 3.17 -3.98
C VAL A 130 -14.21 2.09 -4.85
N GLU A 131 -13.85 0.83 -4.59
CA GLU A 131 -14.45 -0.31 -5.27
C GLU A 131 -15.67 -0.81 -4.50
N VAL A 132 -16.83 -0.65 -5.12
CA VAL A 132 -18.12 -1.15 -4.61
C VAL A 132 -18.74 -2.03 -5.69
N VAL A 133 -19.27 -3.18 -5.28
CA VAL A 133 -20.07 -4.03 -6.18
C VAL A 133 -21.28 -3.25 -6.63
N ALA A 134 -21.44 -3.05 -7.93
CA ALA A 134 -22.61 -2.37 -8.48
C ALA A 134 -23.89 -3.12 -8.13
N PRO A 135 -24.98 -2.43 -7.75
CA PRO A 135 -26.26 -3.07 -7.55
C PRO A 135 -26.73 -3.72 -8.85
N GLU A 136 -27.32 -4.90 -8.75
CA GLU A 136 -27.87 -5.60 -9.92
C GLU A 136 -28.88 -4.71 -10.66
N ILE A 137 -28.68 -4.55 -11.96
CA ILE A 137 -29.61 -3.86 -12.85
C ILE A 137 -30.89 -4.70 -12.91
N GLY A 138 -32.03 -4.22 -12.35
CA GLY A 138 -33.29 -4.91 -12.41
C GLY A 138 -34.08 -5.00 -11.09
N ARG A 139 -33.51 -4.63 -9.97
CA ARG A 139 -34.32 -4.37 -8.76
C ARG A 139 -34.79 -2.93 -8.75
N ALA A 140 -35.67 -2.61 -9.70
CA ALA A 140 -36.54 -1.46 -9.53
C ALA A 140 -37.41 -1.75 -8.30
N HIS A 141 -37.25 -0.95 -7.26
CA HIS A 141 -38.24 -0.96 -6.19
C HIS A 141 -39.57 -0.44 -6.75
N VAL A 142 -40.52 -1.30 -6.77
CA VAL A 142 -41.95 -0.95 -6.94
C VAL A 142 -42.41 -0.32 -5.64
#